data_873ec52655d5b891901c167370cee7b7
#
_entry.id   873ec52655d5b891901c167370cee7b7
#
_cell.length_a   1.000
_cell.length_b   1.000
_cell.length_c   1.000
_cell.angle_alpha   90.00
_cell.angle_beta   90.00
_cell.angle_gamma   90.00
#
_symmetry.space_group_name_H-M   'P 1'
#
loop_
_entity.id
_entity.type
_entity.pdbx_description
1 polymer ?
#
loop_
_entity_poly.entity_id
_entity_poly.type
_entity_poly.pdbx_seq_one_letter_code
_entity_poly.pdbx_strand_id
1 'polypeptide(L)'
;MGGHAGFGLGLALARPERKLVLFDSEGDILMSLGMLATIAEQAPSNFYHFLLDNEVYATTGGQPVPNAKNIAYDRLALAAGYPRAHAFDKAADLARELPAILGRAGPVFVALKVYPEVENDPIGRRRRWQTRSRDQVLADLRGALGGVAR
;
A
#
# COMPACT_ATOMS: atom_id res chain seq x y z
N MET A 1 -2.83 9.82 7.11
CA MET A 1 -3.63 9.24 6.01
C MET A 1 -3.27 10.01 4.75
N GLY A 2 -3.34 9.36 3.58
CA GLY A 2 -2.95 9.95 2.30
C GLY A 2 -1.44 10.00 2.02
N GLY A 3 -0.60 9.42 2.86
CA GLY A 3 0.85 9.56 2.74
C GLY A 3 1.63 8.28 2.44
N HIS A 4 0.99 7.12 2.49
CA HIS A 4 1.71 5.83 2.38
C HIS A 4 2.35 5.66 1.01
N ALA A 5 1.63 5.95 -0.07
CA ALA A 5 2.13 5.81 -1.42
C ALA A 5 3.33 6.73 -1.70
N GLY A 6 3.29 8.00 -1.22
CA GLY A 6 4.40 8.93 -1.36
C GLY A 6 5.63 8.52 -0.55
N PHE A 7 5.43 8.05 0.68
CA PHE A 7 6.52 7.52 1.49
C PHE A 7 7.16 6.28 0.86
N GLY A 8 6.33 5.35 0.37
CA GLY A 8 6.78 4.16 -0.34
C GLY A 8 7.59 4.50 -1.59
N LEU A 9 7.12 5.47 -2.39
CA LEU A 9 7.86 5.95 -3.57
C LEU A 9 9.24 6.49 -3.18
N GLY A 10 9.30 7.33 -2.13
CA GLY A 10 10.57 7.89 -1.65
C GLY A 10 11.57 6.80 -1.25
N LEU A 11 11.11 5.74 -0.56
CA LEU A 11 11.95 4.59 -0.21
C LEU A 11 12.41 3.80 -1.43
N ALA A 12 11.52 3.57 -2.40
CA ALA A 12 11.86 2.85 -3.62
C ALA A 12 12.94 3.56 -4.43
N LEU A 13 12.82 4.87 -4.57
CA LEU A 13 13.82 5.71 -5.26
C LEU A 13 15.15 5.79 -4.52
N ALA A 14 15.11 5.84 -3.18
CA ALA A 14 16.31 5.89 -2.36
C ALA A 14 17.08 4.56 -2.33
N ARG A 15 16.42 3.42 -2.57
CA ARG A 15 16.99 2.07 -2.48
C ARG A 15 16.56 1.20 -3.66
N PRO A 16 17.00 1.56 -4.89
CA PRO A 16 16.57 0.87 -6.10
C PRO A 16 16.98 -0.60 -6.15
N GLU A 17 18.00 -1.00 -5.39
CA GLU A 17 18.48 -2.39 -5.27
C GLU A 17 17.58 -3.29 -4.41
N ARG A 18 16.62 -2.71 -3.68
CA ARG A 18 15.73 -3.46 -2.80
C ARG A 18 14.31 -3.45 -3.34
N LYS A 19 13.64 -4.61 -3.34
CA LYS A 19 12.20 -4.67 -3.56
C LYS A 19 11.49 -3.96 -2.44
N LEU A 20 10.57 -3.06 -2.79
CA LEU A 20 9.68 -2.40 -1.88
C LEU A 20 8.25 -2.89 -2.12
N VAL A 21 7.67 -3.54 -1.12
CA VAL A 21 6.27 -3.94 -1.11
C VAL A 21 5.53 -3.00 -0.18
N LEU A 22 4.64 -2.20 -0.74
CA LEU A 22 3.75 -1.31 0.01
C LEU A 22 2.40 -1.98 0.17
N PHE A 23 1.89 -2.07 1.40
CA PHE A 23 0.48 -2.32 1.68
C PHE A 23 -0.20 -1.00 2.01
N ASP A 24 -1.19 -0.66 1.21
CA ASP A 24 -1.95 0.58 1.32
C ASP A 24 -3.44 0.28 1.43
N SER A 25 -4.28 1.24 1.72
CA SER A 25 -5.73 1.10 1.73
C SER A 25 -6.39 1.99 0.68
N GLU A 26 -7.58 1.61 0.23
CA GLU A 26 -8.34 2.39 -0.73
C GLU A 26 -8.68 3.78 -0.17
N GLY A 27 -8.96 3.88 1.12
CA GLY A 27 -9.22 5.17 1.76
C GLY A 27 -8.00 6.10 1.76
N ASP A 28 -6.78 5.55 1.90
CA ASP A 28 -5.53 6.31 1.87
C ASP A 28 -5.23 6.80 0.45
N ILE A 29 -5.31 5.91 -0.54
CA ILE A 29 -5.01 6.28 -1.93
C ILE A 29 -6.03 7.28 -2.50
N LEU A 30 -7.31 7.20 -2.12
CA LEU A 30 -8.32 8.16 -2.54
C LEU A 30 -8.05 9.59 -2.00
N MET A 31 -7.40 9.70 -0.85
CA MET A 31 -6.97 11.01 -0.31
C MET A 31 -5.79 11.61 -1.08
N SER A 32 -5.05 10.80 -1.80
CA SER A 32 -3.85 11.20 -2.55
C SER A 32 -3.80 10.56 -3.95
N LEU A 33 -4.94 10.50 -4.64
CA LEU A 33 -5.10 9.75 -5.90
C LEU A 33 -4.06 10.16 -6.96
N GLY A 34 -3.64 11.42 -6.97
CA GLY A 34 -2.58 11.92 -7.85
C GLY A 34 -1.22 11.22 -7.67
N MET A 35 -1.00 10.55 -6.55
CA MET A 35 0.23 9.77 -6.33
C MET A 35 0.37 8.59 -7.31
N LEU A 36 -0.75 8.05 -7.84
CA LEU A 36 -0.69 7.02 -8.88
C LEU A 36 0.04 7.53 -10.12
N ALA A 37 -0.27 8.76 -10.57
CA ALA A 37 0.39 9.37 -11.71
C ALA A 37 1.88 9.67 -11.43
N THR A 38 2.20 10.16 -10.22
CA THR A 38 3.58 10.44 -9.84
C THR A 38 4.42 9.15 -9.80
N ILE A 39 3.89 8.06 -9.25
CA ILE A 39 4.58 6.76 -9.21
C ILE A 39 4.75 6.21 -10.63
N ALA A 40 3.72 6.33 -11.47
CA ALA A 40 3.79 5.87 -12.85
C ALA A 40 4.87 6.64 -13.65
N GLU A 41 4.98 7.96 -13.47
CA GLU A 41 6.00 8.78 -14.12
C GLU A 41 7.41 8.44 -13.65
N GLN A 42 7.63 8.27 -12.33
CA GLN A 42 8.92 7.89 -11.76
C GLN A 42 9.33 6.45 -12.11
N ALA A 43 8.37 5.60 -12.44
CA ALA A 43 8.50 4.23 -12.89
C ALA A 43 9.54 3.38 -12.09
N PRO A 44 9.50 3.35 -10.75
CA PRO A 44 10.47 2.63 -9.93
C PRO A 44 10.34 1.12 -10.16
N SER A 45 11.37 0.49 -10.73
CA SER A 45 11.34 -0.93 -11.11
C SER A 45 11.24 -1.90 -9.91
N ASN A 46 11.48 -1.40 -8.71
CA ASN A 46 11.47 -2.16 -7.45
C ASN A 46 10.20 -1.97 -6.60
N PHE A 47 9.16 -1.29 -7.11
CA PHE A 47 7.98 -0.91 -6.35
C PHE A 47 6.77 -1.80 -6.65
N TYR A 48 6.20 -2.41 -5.61
CA TYR A 48 5.02 -3.27 -5.67
C TYR A 48 3.96 -2.73 -4.72
N HIS A 49 2.89 -2.17 -5.27
CA HIS A 49 1.84 -1.46 -4.55
C HIS A 49 0.61 -2.36 -4.38
N PHE A 50 0.41 -2.92 -3.20
CA PHE A 50 -0.75 -3.72 -2.83
C PHE A 50 -1.78 -2.85 -2.13
N LEU A 51 -2.96 -2.73 -2.71
CA LEU A 51 -4.09 -1.99 -2.17
C LEU A 51 -5.08 -2.94 -1.50
N LEU A 52 -5.37 -2.73 -0.23
CA LEU A 52 -6.37 -3.48 0.52
C LEU A 52 -7.71 -2.73 0.41
N ASP A 53 -8.62 -3.22 -0.41
CA ASP A 53 -9.95 -2.67 -0.63
C ASP A 53 -10.96 -3.34 0.30
N ASN A 54 -11.28 -2.71 1.43
CA ASN A 54 -12.24 -3.17 2.42
C ASN A 54 -13.55 -2.35 2.43
N GLU A 55 -13.71 -1.39 1.54
CA GLU A 55 -14.87 -0.51 1.35
C GLU A 55 -15.14 0.48 2.49
N VAL A 56 -14.29 0.53 3.53
CA VAL A 56 -14.52 1.37 4.71
C VAL A 56 -13.25 2.04 5.23
N TYR A 57 -13.39 3.17 5.89
CA TYR A 57 -12.34 3.79 6.70
C TYR A 57 -12.28 3.09 8.07
N ALA A 58 -11.73 1.88 8.11
CA ALA A 58 -11.76 1.01 9.30
C ALA A 58 -11.11 1.67 10.53
N THR A 59 -10.01 2.40 10.36
CA THR A 59 -9.26 3.03 11.47
C THR A 59 -9.98 4.20 12.14
N THR A 60 -10.99 4.78 11.47
CA THR A 60 -11.74 5.94 11.98
C THR A 60 -13.19 5.63 12.33
N GLY A 61 -13.57 4.35 12.34
CA GLY A 61 -14.89 3.92 12.81
C GLY A 61 -15.76 3.27 11.75
N GLY A 62 -15.21 2.91 10.59
CA GLY A 62 -15.93 2.12 9.59
C GLY A 62 -16.86 2.90 8.68
N GLN A 63 -16.62 4.20 8.51
CA GLN A 63 -17.38 5.00 7.54
C GLN A 63 -17.17 4.43 6.13
N PRO A 64 -18.24 4.36 5.30
CA PRO A 64 -18.10 3.85 3.94
C PRO A 64 -17.18 4.74 3.10
N VAL A 65 -16.34 4.12 2.30
CA VAL A 65 -15.56 4.83 1.27
C VAL A 65 -16.53 5.27 0.15
N PRO A 66 -16.44 6.51 -0.34
CA PRO A 66 -17.31 6.97 -1.41
C PRO A 66 -17.22 6.08 -2.65
N ASN A 67 -18.36 5.67 -3.19
CA ASN A 67 -18.48 4.83 -4.39
C ASN A 67 -17.71 3.49 -4.34
N ALA A 68 -17.44 2.96 -3.15
CA ALA A 68 -16.55 1.83 -2.89
C ALA A 68 -16.83 0.60 -3.79
N LYS A 69 -18.11 0.30 -4.06
CA LYS A 69 -18.52 -0.89 -4.83
C LYS A 69 -18.26 -0.78 -6.34
N ASN A 70 -18.02 0.44 -6.85
CA ASN A 70 -17.93 0.70 -8.28
C ASN A 70 -16.53 1.14 -8.73
N ILE A 71 -15.58 1.27 -7.81
CA ILE A 71 -14.22 1.68 -8.17
C ILE A 71 -13.40 0.46 -8.55
N ALA A 72 -12.88 0.47 -9.78
CA ALA A 72 -11.90 -0.50 -10.25
C ALA A 72 -10.49 0.10 -10.05
N TYR A 73 -9.88 -0.15 -8.91
CA TYR A 73 -8.58 0.45 -8.54
C TYR A 73 -7.44 0.03 -9.45
N ASP A 74 -7.44 -1.20 -9.95
CA ASP A 74 -6.51 -1.69 -10.96
C ASP A 74 -6.58 -0.87 -12.25
N ARG A 75 -7.80 -0.55 -12.69
CA ARG A 75 -8.03 0.28 -13.87
C ARG A 75 -7.65 1.74 -13.65
N LEU A 76 -7.85 2.27 -12.44
CA LEU A 76 -7.37 3.60 -12.08
C LEU A 76 -5.84 3.66 -12.15
N ALA A 77 -5.15 2.65 -11.65
CA ALA A 77 -3.69 2.59 -11.71
C ALA A 77 -3.19 2.51 -13.17
N LEU A 78 -3.82 1.67 -14.01
CA LEU A 78 -3.50 1.60 -15.45
C LEU A 78 -3.75 2.94 -16.15
N ALA A 79 -4.89 3.59 -15.88
CA ALA A 79 -5.23 4.89 -16.44
C ALA A 79 -4.26 6.00 -16.00
N ALA A 80 -3.69 5.87 -14.78
CA ALA A 80 -2.67 6.77 -14.27
C ALA A 80 -1.27 6.50 -14.85
N GLY A 81 -1.09 5.40 -15.61
CA GLY A 81 0.16 5.07 -16.29
C GLY A 81 0.97 3.92 -15.69
N TYR A 82 0.45 3.20 -14.69
CA TYR A 82 1.13 1.98 -14.24
C TYR A 82 1.22 0.97 -15.40
N PRO A 83 2.39 0.36 -15.63
CA PRO A 83 2.55 -0.58 -16.75
C PRO A 83 1.82 -1.91 -16.52
N ARG A 84 1.50 -2.22 -15.26
CA ARG A 84 0.80 -3.44 -14.86
C ARG A 84 -0.05 -3.19 -13.62
N ALA A 85 -1.29 -3.69 -13.67
CA ALA A 85 -2.17 -3.75 -12.53
C ALA A 85 -2.98 -5.05 -12.54
N HIS A 86 -3.30 -5.53 -11.35
CA HIS A 86 -4.05 -6.76 -11.11
C HIS A 86 -5.13 -6.50 -10.07
N ALA A 87 -6.22 -7.28 -10.11
CA ALA A 87 -7.23 -7.28 -9.07
C ALA A 87 -7.58 -8.72 -8.67
N PHE A 88 -7.68 -8.98 -7.37
CA PHE A 88 -8.02 -10.30 -6.84
C PHE A 88 -9.06 -10.17 -5.73
N ASP A 89 -10.04 -11.06 -5.76
CA ASP A 89 -11.06 -11.25 -4.72
C ASP A 89 -10.90 -12.61 -4.00
N LYS A 90 -9.95 -13.45 -4.44
CA LYS A 90 -9.65 -14.77 -3.88
C LYS A 90 -8.18 -14.90 -3.56
N ALA A 91 -7.89 -15.29 -2.32
CA ALA A 91 -6.51 -15.52 -1.88
C ALA A 91 -5.78 -16.60 -2.70
N ALA A 92 -6.50 -17.63 -3.17
CA ALA A 92 -5.92 -18.69 -3.98
C ALA A 92 -5.42 -18.19 -5.35
N ASP A 93 -6.15 -17.26 -5.98
CA ASP A 93 -5.75 -16.67 -7.25
C ASP A 93 -4.55 -15.75 -7.08
N LEU A 94 -4.55 -14.93 -6.02
CA LEU A 94 -3.37 -14.15 -5.65
C LEU A 94 -2.15 -15.04 -5.41
N ALA A 95 -2.28 -16.10 -4.61
CA ALA A 95 -1.18 -17.01 -4.29
C ALA A 95 -0.56 -17.64 -5.54
N ARG A 96 -1.38 -18.00 -6.52
CA ARG A 96 -0.93 -18.56 -7.81
C ARG A 96 -0.14 -17.55 -8.62
N GLU A 97 -0.61 -16.29 -8.71
CA GLU A 97 -0.02 -15.25 -9.56
C GLU A 97 1.13 -14.49 -8.88
N LEU A 98 1.21 -14.50 -7.55
CA LEU A 98 2.15 -13.71 -6.76
C LEU A 98 3.63 -13.91 -7.16
N PRO A 99 4.13 -15.14 -7.41
CA PRO A 99 5.50 -15.34 -7.85
C PRO A 99 5.80 -14.63 -9.18
N ALA A 100 4.87 -14.66 -10.13
CA ALA A 100 5.01 -14.00 -11.42
C ALA A 100 4.95 -12.47 -11.28
N ILE A 101 4.06 -11.95 -10.41
CA ILE A 101 3.95 -10.52 -10.09
C ILE A 101 5.27 -10.01 -9.51
N LEU A 102 5.78 -10.66 -8.47
CA LEU A 102 7.02 -10.26 -7.80
C LEU A 102 8.29 -10.55 -8.61
N GLY A 103 8.22 -11.40 -9.63
CA GLY A 103 9.31 -11.71 -10.54
C GLY A 103 9.52 -10.68 -11.65
N ARG A 104 8.56 -9.78 -11.87
CA ARG A 104 8.64 -8.73 -12.91
C ARG A 104 9.09 -7.41 -12.33
N ALA A 105 9.68 -6.56 -13.18
CA ALA A 105 10.05 -5.20 -12.78
C ALA A 105 8.78 -4.37 -12.49
N GLY A 106 8.81 -3.53 -11.43
CA GLY A 106 7.75 -2.58 -11.09
C GLY A 106 7.71 -1.34 -12.04
N PRO A 107 6.87 -0.36 -11.71
CA PRO A 107 5.86 -0.46 -10.65
C PRO A 107 4.74 -1.42 -11.04
N VAL A 108 4.28 -2.20 -10.07
CA VAL A 108 3.13 -3.09 -10.23
C VAL A 108 2.09 -2.70 -9.19
N PHE A 109 0.83 -2.57 -9.61
CA PHE A 109 -0.30 -2.33 -8.72
C PHE A 109 -1.14 -3.60 -8.56
N VAL A 110 -1.56 -3.89 -7.32
CA VAL A 110 -2.37 -5.08 -7.03
C VAL A 110 -3.51 -4.68 -6.09
N ALA A 111 -4.73 -4.65 -6.59
CA ALA A 111 -5.93 -4.45 -5.78
C ALA A 111 -6.39 -5.78 -5.17
N LEU A 112 -6.58 -5.81 -3.88
CA LEU A 112 -7.03 -6.97 -3.13
C LEU A 112 -8.36 -6.67 -2.45
N LYS A 113 -9.42 -7.38 -2.83
CA LYS A 113 -10.67 -7.29 -2.11
C LYS A 113 -10.54 -8.03 -0.78
N VAL A 114 -10.79 -7.32 0.32
CA VAL A 114 -10.69 -7.85 1.67
C VAL A 114 -11.93 -7.55 2.48
N TYR A 115 -12.19 -8.33 3.53
CA TYR A 115 -13.32 -8.07 4.43
C TYR A 115 -12.96 -6.91 5.36
N PRO A 116 -13.91 -6.00 5.63
CA PRO A 116 -13.72 -4.95 6.61
C PRO A 116 -13.63 -5.54 8.03
N GLU A 117 -12.58 -5.16 8.76
CA GLU A 117 -12.45 -5.42 10.17
C GLU A 117 -12.44 -4.08 10.89
N VAL A 118 -13.56 -3.77 11.56
CA VAL A 118 -13.75 -2.47 12.22
C VAL A 118 -13.75 -2.69 13.73
N GLU A 119 -12.68 -2.28 14.38
CA GLU A 119 -12.59 -2.25 15.84
C GLU A 119 -13.16 -0.91 16.36
N ASN A 120 -14.35 -0.94 16.94
CA ASN A 120 -14.98 0.24 17.53
C ASN A 120 -14.69 0.42 19.04
N ASP A 121 -13.68 -0.26 19.54
CA ASP A 121 -13.23 -0.08 20.91
C ASP A 121 -12.66 1.32 21.15
N PRO A 122 -12.87 1.93 22.34
CA PRO A 122 -12.22 3.17 22.72
C PRO A 122 -10.71 3.08 22.55
N ILE A 123 -10.07 4.15 22.08
CA ILE A 123 -8.63 4.20 21.76
C ILE A 123 -7.75 3.60 22.88
N GLY A 124 -8.11 3.82 24.15
CA GLY A 124 -7.37 3.28 25.29
C GLY A 124 -7.55 1.78 25.54
N ARG A 125 -8.54 1.14 24.90
CA ARG A 125 -8.86 -0.29 25.03
C ARG A 125 -8.53 -1.10 23.78
N ARG A 126 -8.17 -0.45 22.68
CA ARG A 126 -7.82 -1.13 21.42
C ARG A 126 -6.59 -2.00 21.61
N ARG A 127 -6.62 -3.20 21.05
CA ARG A 127 -5.47 -4.11 21.03
C ARG A 127 -4.29 -3.43 20.32
N ARG A 128 -3.18 -3.27 21.02
CA ARG A 128 -1.95 -2.73 20.42
C ARG A 128 -1.21 -3.88 19.73
N TRP A 129 -1.15 -3.85 18.42
CA TRP A 129 -0.35 -4.76 17.61
C TRP A 129 1.15 -4.41 17.66
N GLN A 130 1.45 -3.15 17.95
CA GLN A 130 2.82 -2.65 17.98
C GLN A 130 3.50 -3.06 19.28
N THR A 131 4.53 -3.90 19.15
CA THR A 131 5.40 -4.32 20.26
C THR A 131 6.63 -3.43 20.45
N ARG A 132 6.92 -2.54 19.49
CA ARG A 132 8.05 -1.61 19.46
C ARG A 132 7.58 -0.17 19.52
N SER A 133 8.36 0.69 20.18
CA SER A 133 8.10 2.14 20.13
C SER A 133 8.38 2.70 18.72
N ARG A 134 7.81 3.89 18.44
CA ARG A 134 8.08 4.60 17.19
C ARG A 134 9.57 4.83 16.97
N ASP A 135 10.29 5.23 18.01
CA ASP A 135 11.72 5.53 17.93
C ASP A 135 12.55 4.28 17.62
N GLN A 136 12.19 3.12 18.21
CA GLN A 136 12.80 1.85 17.86
C GLN A 136 12.55 1.49 16.39
N VAL A 137 11.32 1.63 15.89
CA VAL A 137 11.00 1.34 14.48
C VAL A 137 11.78 2.25 13.54
N LEU A 138 11.89 3.55 13.87
CA LEU A 138 12.65 4.50 13.06
C LEU A 138 14.17 4.21 13.10
N ALA A 139 14.71 3.81 14.25
CA ALA A 139 16.11 3.42 14.37
C ALA A 139 16.41 2.18 13.54
N ASP A 140 15.56 1.14 13.65
CA ASP A 140 15.68 -0.10 12.88
C ASP A 140 15.59 0.18 11.36
N LEU A 141 14.65 1.03 10.94
CA LEU A 141 14.51 1.42 9.53
C LEU A 141 15.76 2.15 9.03
N ARG A 142 16.28 3.12 9.80
CA ARG A 142 17.52 3.83 9.44
C ARG A 142 18.71 2.87 9.33
N GLY A 143 18.85 1.95 10.28
CA GLY A 143 19.88 0.92 10.24
C GLY A 143 19.75 0.02 9.02
N ALA A 144 18.53 -0.45 8.72
CA ALA A 144 18.26 -1.28 7.56
C ALA A 144 18.51 -0.57 6.22
N LEU A 145 18.33 0.77 6.18
CA LEU A 145 18.60 1.58 5.00
C LEU A 145 20.08 1.99 4.87
N GLY A 146 20.95 1.61 5.81
CA GLY A 146 22.37 1.97 5.79
C GLY A 146 22.62 3.46 6.08
N GLY A 147 21.69 4.12 6.76
CA GLY A 147 21.87 5.50 7.19
C GLY A 147 22.89 5.57 8.32
N VAL A 148 23.92 6.39 8.14
CA VAL A 148 24.83 6.78 9.24
C VAL A 148 23.99 7.58 10.24
N ALA A 149 24.01 7.16 11.51
CA ALA A 149 23.48 7.99 12.58
C ALA A 149 24.19 9.35 12.55
N ARG A 150 23.46 10.43 12.33
CA ARG A 150 23.92 11.79 12.55
C ARG A 150 23.61 12.18 13.97
#